data_e5589ed85cf5678f6752b12c1baf69b9
#
_entry.id   e5589ed85cf5678f6752b12c1baf69b9
#
_cell.length_a   1.000
_cell.length_b   1.000
_cell.length_c   1.000
_cell.angle_alpha   90.00
_cell.angle_beta   90.00
_cell.angle_gamma   90.00
#
_symmetry.space_group_name_H-M   'P 1'
#
loop_
_entity.id
_entity.type
_entity.pdbx_description
1 polymer ?
#
loop_
_entity_poly.entity_id
_entity_poly.type
_entity_poly.pdbx_seq_one_letter_code
_entity_poly.pdbx_strand_id
1 'polypeptide(L)'
;GVNNLNDSVLKYENVKWIINNKSEYLSINKRELHKNEIDSILYRIATKLENSGYPFAIIEFRHDSIKNNKIYGKVIVDKRRLTKIDSIAIKGYDKFPKYLINRFLNIKINEEYKQNKIDKISKKILNNNFIQEYKKNTILFNKKTTILFLYLEKKYNNYMEGFLGLNNNQEESSIYGKININLSNTLNKWESINIKWNKITENSQELSLNFELFFIFNSTFLLN
;
A
#
# COMPACT_ATOMS: atom_id res chain seq x y z
N GLY A 1 -5.58 -47.23 18.35
CA GLY A 1 -6.18 -46.23 19.18
C GLY A 1 -5.20 -45.10 19.34
N VAL A 2 -5.39 -44.00 18.57
CA VAL A 2 -4.61 -42.77 18.78
C VAL A 2 -5.29 -42.05 19.93
N ASN A 3 -4.63 -42.05 21.08
CA ASN A 3 -5.09 -41.28 22.22
C ASN A 3 -5.06 -39.78 21.85
N ASN A 4 -6.20 -39.15 21.92
CA ASN A 4 -6.34 -37.69 21.92
C ASN A 4 -5.58 -37.14 23.16
N LEU A 5 -4.29 -36.92 23.02
CA LEU A 5 -3.53 -36.10 23.95
C LEU A 5 -4.06 -34.67 23.81
N ASN A 6 -4.67 -34.16 24.86
CA ASN A 6 -5.13 -32.78 24.93
C ASN A 6 -3.94 -31.86 24.58
N ASP A 7 -3.94 -31.27 23.41
CA ASP A 7 -2.89 -30.39 22.86
C ASP A 7 -2.50 -29.22 23.80
N SER A 8 -3.30 -28.94 24.81
CA SER A 8 -3.09 -27.88 25.80
C SER A 8 -2.05 -28.18 26.89
N VAL A 9 -1.58 -29.44 27.01
CA VAL A 9 -0.67 -29.88 28.09
C VAL A 9 0.77 -30.09 27.61
N LEU A 10 1.03 -30.06 26.29
CA LEU A 10 2.35 -30.27 25.76
C LEU A 10 3.19 -28.99 25.82
N LYS A 11 4.36 -29.07 26.46
CA LYS A 11 5.32 -27.98 26.61
C LYS A 11 6.54 -28.23 25.72
N TYR A 12 7.02 -27.18 25.04
CA TYR A 12 8.17 -27.24 24.13
C TYR A 12 9.43 -26.75 24.85
N GLU A 13 10.50 -27.52 24.83
CA GLU A 13 11.81 -27.16 25.39
C GLU A 13 12.91 -27.27 24.33
N ASN A 14 13.97 -26.47 24.48
CA ASN A 14 15.18 -26.55 23.67
C ASN A 14 14.93 -26.53 22.14
N VAL A 15 14.15 -25.56 21.67
CA VAL A 15 13.92 -25.40 20.24
C VAL A 15 15.18 -24.91 19.54
N LYS A 16 15.71 -25.71 18.61
CA LYS A 16 16.90 -25.42 17.81
C LYS A 16 16.51 -24.84 16.46
N TRP A 17 17.23 -23.83 15.98
CA TRP A 17 17.05 -23.30 14.63
C TRP A 17 18.02 -23.95 13.63
N ILE A 18 17.54 -24.23 12.43
CA ILE A 18 18.34 -24.61 11.28
C ILE A 18 17.95 -23.72 10.12
N ILE A 19 18.84 -22.81 9.73
CA ILE A 19 18.61 -21.89 8.60
C ILE A 19 19.56 -22.31 7.47
N ASN A 20 19.00 -22.66 6.30
CA ASN A 20 19.77 -23.09 5.12
C ASN A 20 20.90 -24.09 5.48
N ASN A 21 20.57 -25.14 6.22
CA ASN A 21 21.50 -26.17 6.71
C ASN A 21 22.58 -25.69 7.71
N LYS A 22 22.58 -24.43 8.14
CA LYS A 22 23.41 -23.96 9.26
C LYS A 22 22.57 -23.96 10.53
N SER A 23 23.11 -24.62 11.58
CA SER A 23 22.43 -24.65 12.88
C SER A 23 22.78 -23.41 13.67
N GLU A 24 21.80 -22.57 13.93
CA GLU A 24 21.86 -21.49 14.91
C GLU A 24 20.97 -21.84 16.10
N TYR A 25 21.49 -21.67 17.31
CA TYR A 25 20.65 -21.83 18.50
C TYR A 25 19.92 -20.53 18.76
N LEU A 26 18.59 -20.58 18.76
CA LEU A 26 17.84 -19.55 19.45
C LEU A 26 18.11 -19.72 20.95
N SER A 27 18.65 -18.69 21.57
CA SER A 27 18.55 -18.52 23.00
C SER A 27 17.10 -18.13 23.35
N ILE A 28 16.19 -19.08 23.24
CA ILE A 28 14.95 -18.98 23.96
C ILE A 28 15.36 -19.30 25.39
N ASN A 29 15.55 -18.26 26.20
CA ASN A 29 15.80 -18.42 27.63
C ASN A 29 14.85 -19.49 28.18
N LYS A 30 15.35 -20.68 28.47
CA LYS A 30 14.76 -21.86 29.14
C LYS A 30 13.26 -21.82 29.49
N ARG A 31 12.44 -21.16 28.68
CA ARG A 31 11.02 -21.00 28.89
C ARG A 31 10.29 -22.13 28.19
N GLU A 32 9.49 -22.84 28.95
CA GLU A 32 8.55 -23.79 28.38
C GLU A 32 7.57 -23.02 27.48
N LEU A 33 7.36 -23.49 26.25
CA LEU A 33 6.46 -22.87 25.28
C LEU A 33 5.23 -23.75 25.10
N HIS A 34 4.07 -23.11 25.02
CA HIS A 34 2.83 -23.77 24.59
C HIS A 34 2.74 -23.82 23.06
N LYS A 35 1.89 -24.70 22.51
CA LYS A 35 1.68 -24.85 21.06
C LYS A 35 1.38 -23.49 20.39
N ASN A 36 0.47 -22.71 20.95
CA ASN A 36 0.10 -21.40 20.42
C ASN A 36 1.27 -20.41 20.37
N GLU A 37 2.24 -20.53 21.29
CA GLU A 37 3.44 -19.70 21.30
C GLU A 37 4.40 -20.11 20.17
N ILE A 38 4.52 -21.42 19.89
CA ILE A 38 5.29 -21.92 18.74
C ILE A 38 4.69 -21.41 17.44
N ASP A 39 3.38 -21.55 17.25
CA ASP A 39 2.67 -21.07 16.05
C ASP A 39 2.87 -19.57 15.87
N SER A 40 2.80 -18.79 16.94
CA SER A 40 3.07 -17.36 16.93
C SER A 40 4.51 -17.04 16.53
N ILE A 41 5.48 -17.82 16.99
CA ILE A 41 6.89 -17.66 16.62
C ILE A 41 7.08 -17.98 15.14
N LEU A 42 6.54 -19.10 14.64
CA LEU A 42 6.63 -19.48 13.24
C LEU A 42 6.02 -18.41 12.34
N TYR A 43 4.85 -17.91 12.69
CA TYR A 43 4.19 -16.82 11.97
C TYR A 43 5.04 -15.54 11.93
N ARG A 44 5.64 -15.14 13.06
CA ARG A 44 6.53 -13.96 13.10
C ARG A 44 7.76 -14.13 12.22
N ILE A 45 8.31 -15.33 12.14
CA ILE A 45 9.45 -15.62 11.26
C ILE A 45 9.01 -15.56 9.81
N ALA A 46 7.88 -16.18 9.45
CA ALA A 46 7.33 -16.13 8.11
C ALA A 46 7.13 -14.69 7.66
N THR A 47 6.46 -13.87 8.47
CA THR A 47 6.23 -12.45 8.20
C THR A 47 7.53 -11.67 8.02
N LYS A 48 8.54 -11.95 8.86
CA LYS A 48 9.85 -11.29 8.75
C LYS A 48 10.56 -11.68 7.45
N LEU A 49 10.55 -12.95 7.07
CA LEU A 49 11.17 -13.42 5.83
C LEU A 49 10.45 -12.87 4.60
N GLU A 50 9.13 -12.88 4.59
CA GLU A 50 8.31 -12.32 3.53
C GLU A 50 8.59 -10.81 3.32
N ASN A 51 8.81 -10.07 4.41
CA ASN A 51 9.20 -8.66 4.36
C ASN A 51 10.70 -8.41 4.13
N SER A 52 11.47 -9.49 3.97
CA SER A 52 12.90 -9.45 3.64
C SER A 52 13.20 -10.05 2.26
N GLY A 53 12.19 -10.15 1.38
CA GLY A 53 12.35 -10.64 0.02
C GLY A 53 12.21 -12.15 -0.17
N TYR A 54 11.73 -12.87 0.84
CA TYR A 54 11.59 -14.35 0.77
C TYR A 54 10.12 -14.80 0.93
N PRO A 55 9.20 -14.45 0.01
CA PRO A 55 7.79 -14.82 0.12
C PRO A 55 7.53 -16.32 -0.02
N PHE A 56 8.50 -17.10 -0.49
CA PHE A 56 8.42 -18.54 -0.67
C PHE A 56 9.17 -19.33 0.39
N ALA A 57 9.60 -18.67 1.47
CA ALA A 57 10.27 -19.36 2.56
C ALA A 57 9.39 -20.44 3.17
N ILE A 58 9.97 -21.60 3.43
CA ILE A 58 9.32 -22.72 4.12
C ILE A 58 9.85 -22.74 5.55
N ILE A 59 8.94 -22.80 6.50
CA ILE A 59 9.24 -22.83 7.92
C ILE A 59 8.52 -24.01 8.51
N GLU A 60 9.26 -24.95 9.06
CA GLU A 60 8.72 -26.18 9.64
C GLU A 60 9.23 -26.35 11.07
N PHE A 61 8.34 -26.73 11.98
CA PHE A 61 8.74 -27.25 13.27
C PHE A 61 8.81 -28.78 13.17
N ARG A 62 9.98 -29.37 13.44
CA ARG A 62 10.16 -30.83 13.51
C ARG A 62 10.46 -31.23 14.94
N HIS A 63 9.62 -32.10 15.49
CA HIS A 63 9.88 -32.70 16.79
C HIS A 63 10.92 -33.81 16.64
N ASP A 64 11.87 -33.85 17.56
CA ASP A 64 12.91 -34.91 17.63
C ASP A 64 12.52 -35.98 18.65
N SER A 65 11.93 -35.60 19.78
CA SER A 65 11.52 -36.56 20.83
C SER A 65 10.48 -35.96 21.79
N ILE A 66 9.75 -36.83 22.44
CA ILE A 66 8.83 -36.46 23.53
C ILE A 66 9.32 -37.17 24.80
N LYS A 67 9.64 -36.42 25.87
CA LYS A 67 10.09 -36.94 27.15
C LYS A 67 9.38 -36.15 28.26
N ASN A 68 8.83 -36.87 29.27
CA ASN A 68 8.20 -36.26 30.45
C ASN A 68 7.16 -35.17 30.08
N ASN A 69 6.27 -35.44 29.13
CA ASN A 69 5.30 -34.49 28.58
C ASN A 69 5.90 -33.21 27.94
N LYS A 70 7.17 -33.26 27.56
CA LYS A 70 7.86 -32.15 26.89
C LYS A 70 8.27 -32.56 25.49
N ILE A 71 8.06 -31.66 24.52
CA ILE A 71 8.45 -31.85 23.13
C ILE A 71 9.78 -31.15 22.89
N TYR A 72 10.76 -31.92 22.41
CA TYR A 72 12.03 -31.43 21.95
C TYR A 72 12.00 -31.37 20.43
N GLY A 73 12.44 -30.25 19.85
CA GLY A 73 12.36 -30.10 18.42
C GLY A 73 13.22 -28.97 17.89
N LYS A 74 13.14 -28.80 16.58
CA LYS A 74 13.88 -27.76 15.85
C LYS A 74 12.98 -27.06 14.83
N VAL A 75 13.21 -25.77 14.65
CA VAL A 75 12.61 -24.99 13.57
C VAL A 75 13.56 -25.01 12.39
N ILE A 76 13.11 -25.53 11.26
CA ILE A 76 13.84 -25.56 9.99
C ILE A 76 13.32 -24.44 9.12
N VAL A 77 14.23 -23.60 8.64
CA VAL A 77 13.92 -22.48 7.75
C VAL A 77 14.67 -22.67 6.43
N ASP A 78 13.92 -22.87 5.37
CA ASP A 78 14.42 -22.82 4.00
C ASP A 78 13.94 -21.50 3.37
N LYS A 79 14.83 -20.54 3.19
CA LYS A 79 14.49 -19.21 2.66
C LYS A 79 14.05 -19.24 1.20
N ARG A 80 14.42 -20.30 0.45
CA ARG A 80 14.19 -20.34 -0.98
C ARG A 80 14.86 -19.16 -1.70
N ARG A 81 14.27 -18.72 -2.83
CA ARG A 81 14.85 -17.64 -3.64
C ARG A 81 14.52 -16.25 -3.10
N LEU A 82 15.47 -15.35 -3.17
CA LEU A 82 15.23 -13.93 -3.02
C LEU A 82 14.36 -13.44 -4.19
N THR A 83 13.29 -12.75 -3.88
CA THR A 83 12.31 -12.24 -4.85
C THR A 83 12.36 -10.72 -4.88
N LYS A 84 12.38 -10.14 -6.08
CA LYS A 84 12.32 -8.70 -6.33
C LYS A 84 11.12 -8.38 -7.19
N ILE A 85 10.67 -7.13 -7.18
CA ILE A 85 9.62 -6.64 -8.08
C ILE A 85 10.28 -6.25 -9.39
N ASP A 86 10.17 -7.11 -10.42
CA ASP A 86 10.85 -6.89 -11.70
C ASP A 86 10.11 -5.87 -12.57
N SER A 87 8.77 -5.81 -12.46
CA SER A 87 7.97 -4.84 -13.21
C SER A 87 6.68 -4.48 -12.49
N ILE A 88 6.12 -3.32 -12.86
CA ILE A 88 4.84 -2.83 -12.36
C ILE A 88 3.96 -2.52 -13.56
N ALA A 89 2.81 -3.16 -13.65
CA ALA A 89 1.82 -2.99 -14.69
C ALA A 89 0.59 -2.27 -14.16
N ILE A 90 0.23 -1.15 -14.78
CA ILE A 90 -0.98 -0.40 -14.47
C ILE A 90 -2.06 -0.82 -15.46
N LYS A 91 -3.24 -1.11 -14.95
CA LYS A 91 -4.45 -1.46 -15.71
C LYS A 91 -5.55 -0.45 -15.43
N GLY A 92 -6.30 -0.04 -16.46
CA GLY A 92 -7.47 0.85 -16.37
C GLY A 92 -7.18 2.34 -16.49
N TYR A 93 -5.97 2.80 -16.19
CA TYR A 93 -5.57 4.21 -16.33
C TYR A 93 -4.30 4.36 -17.20
N ASP A 94 -4.46 4.34 -18.50
CA ASP A 94 -3.35 4.35 -19.47
C ASP A 94 -2.46 5.60 -19.37
N LYS A 95 -3.06 6.76 -19.07
CA LYS A 95 -2.36 8.05 -18.91
C LYS A 95 -1.77 8.28 -17.53
N PHE A 96 -1.73 7.25 -16.68
CA PHE A 96 -1.16 7.37 -15.32
C PHE A 96 0.31 7.79 -15.36
N PRO A 97 0.72 8.84 -14.64
CA PRO A 97 2.10 9.29 -14.61
C PRO A 97 2.99 8.28 -13.88
N LYS A 98 3.76 7.49 -14.61
CA LYS A 98 4.56 6.37 -14.04
C LYS A 98 5.53 6.78 -12.93
N TYR A 99 6.02 8.03 -12.95
CA TYR A 99 6.90 8.54 -11.89
C TYR A 99 6.21 8.58 -10.50
N LEU A 100 4.88 8.66 -10.46
CA LEU A 100 4.10 8.64 -9.22
C LEU A 100 4.11 7.27 -8.53
N ILE A 101 4.37 6.18 -9.24
CA ILE A 101 4.49 4.84 -8.64
C ILE A 101 5.55 4.88 -7.53
N ASN A 102 6.73 5.34 -7.85
CA ASN A 102 7.80 5.41 -6.87
C ASN A 102 7.52 6.43 -5.76
N ARG A 103 7.05 7.62 -6.12
CA ARG A 103 6.86 8.71 -5.16
C ARG A 103 5.69 8.51 -4.21
N PHE A 104 4.54 8.17 -4.78
CA PHE A 104 3.32 8.02 -4.02
C PHE A 104 3.22 6.66 -3.34
N LEU A 105 3.44 5.58 -4.08
CA LEU A 105 3.34 4.23 -3.55
C LEU A 105 4.60 3.78 -2.82
N ASN A 106 5.74 4.44 -3.08
CA ASN A 106 7.06 4.08 -2.55
C ASN A 106 7.49 2.67 -2.94
N ILE A 107 7.24 2.29 -4.20
CA ILE A 107 7.62 1.01 -4.78
C ILE A 107 8.55 1.26 -5.95
N LYS A 108 9.68 0.57 -5.96
CA LYS A 108 10.69 0.67 -7.01
C LYS A 108 10.82 -0.64 -7.77
N ILE A 109 11.11 -0.56 -9.07
CA ILE A 109 11.51 -1.72 -9.87
C ILE A 109 12.86 -2.22 -9.33
N ASN A 110 13.05 -3.53 -9.30
CA ASN A 110 14.21 -4.25 -8.76
C ASN A 110 14.42 -4.13 -7.23
N GLU A 111 13.47 -3.54 -6.47
CA GLU A 111 13.52 -3.62 -5.03
C GLU A 111 13.10 -5.01 -4.53
N GLU A 112 13.60 -5.38 -3.36
CA GLU A 112 13.20 -6.62 -2.69
C GLU A 112 11.70 -6.60 -2.36
N TYR A 113 11.06 -7.74 -2.56
CA TYR A 113 9.67 -7.94 -2.21
C TYR A 113 9.43 -7.70 -0.71
N LYS A 114 8.38 -6.94 -0.40
CA LYS A 114 7.94 -6.68 0.98
C LYS A 114 6.43 -6.67 1.05
N GLN A 115 5.83 -7.72 1.63
CA GLN A 115 4.38 -7.84 1.75
C GLN A 115 3.74 -6.61 2.41
N ASN A 116 4.36 -6.09 3.47
CA ASN A 116 3.87 -4.89 4.16
C ASN A 116 3.77 -3.64 3.25
N LYS A 117 4.64 -3.52 2.24
CA LYS A 117 4.52 -2.44 1.26
C LYS A 117 3.32 -2.66 0.33
N ILE A 118 3.13 -3.89 -0.12
CA ILE A 118 2.02 -4.26 -1.00
C ILE A 118 0.68 -4.05 -0.31
N ASP A 119 0.56 -4.47 0.95
CA ASP A 119 -0.68 -4.31 1.74
C ASP A 119 -1.06 -2.84 1.97
N LYS A 120 -0.07 -1.94 2.00
CA LYS A 120 -0.29 -0.51 2.18
C LYS A 120 -0.73 0.21 0.90
N ILE A 121 -0.62 -0.40 -0.29
CA ILE A 121 -0.97 0.23 -1.56
C ILE A 121 -2.43 0.66 -1.56
N SER A 122 -3.36 -0.26 -1.30
CA SER A 122 -4.80 0.02 -1.32
C SER A 122 -5.19 1.11 -0.31
N LYS A 123 -4.56 1.12 0.88
CA LYS A 123 -4.80 2.18 1.88
C LYS A 123 -4.32 3.55 1.39
N LYS A 124 -3.18 3.62 0.71
CA LYS A 124 -2.69 4.88 0.12
C LYS A 124 -3.61 5.38 -0.98
N ILE A 125 -4.06 4.47 -1.86
CA ILE A 125 -4.97 4.83 -2.96
C ILE A 125 -6.32 5.29 -2.42
N LEU A 126 -6.86 4.65 -1.40
CA LEU A 126 -8.14 5.02 -0.78
C LEU A 126 -8.14 6.49 -0.32
N ASN A 127 -7.03 6.95 0.26
CA ASN A 127 -6.87 8.31 0.76
C ASN A 127 -6.41 9.32 -0.31
N ASN A 128 -6.41 8.92 -1.60
CA ASN A 128 -5.99 9.79 -2.70
C ASN A 128 -7.20 10.42 -3.39
N ASN A 129 -7.08 11.69 -3.78
CA ASN A 129 -8.15 12.44 -4.42
C ASN A 129 -8.19 12.30 -5.95
N PHE A 130 -7.13 11.75 -6.58
CA PHE A 130 -6.97 11.74 -8.04
C PHE A 130 -7.20 10.38 -8.67
N ILE A 131 -7.05 9.31 -7.87
CA ILE A 131 -7.19 7.93 -8.33
C ILE A 131 -8.00 7.10 -7.36
N GLN A 132 -8.57 6.03 -7.88
CA GLN A 132 -9.18 4.96 -7.10
C GLN A 132 -8.75 3.60 -7.62
N GLU A 133 -8.85 2.59 -6.77
CA GLU A 133 -8.60 1.20 -7.10
C GLU A 133 -9.93 0.52 -7.42
N TYR A 134 -10.14 0.06 -8.66
CA TYR A 134 -11.35 -0.68 -9.02
C TYR A 134 -11.24 -2.18 -8.75
N LYS A 135 -10.03 -2.66 -8.55
CA LYS A 135 -9.72 -4.03 -8.15
C LYS A 135 -8.46 -4.00 -7.30
N LYS A 136 -8.42 -4.81 -6.24
CA LYS A 136 -7.25 -4.94 -5.38
C LYS A 136 -6.02 -5.35 -6.19
N ASN A 137 -4.88 -4.74 -5.87
CA ASN A 137 -3.61 -5.07 -6.50
C ASN A 137 -3.29 -6.56 -6.39
N THR A 138 -2.61 -7.11 -7.39
CA THR A 138 -2.22 -8.52 -7.44
C THR A 138 -0.76 -8.65 -7.85
N ILE A 139 -0.15 -9.77 -7.45
CA ILE A 139 1.22 -10.09 -7.83
C ILE A 139 1.24 -11.39 -8.59
N LEU A 140 1.90 -11.39 -9.71
CA LEU A 140 2.19 -12.58 -10.48
C LEU A 140 3.64 -13.00 -10.25
N PHE A 141 3.81 -14.14 -9.60
CA PHE A 141 5.11 -14.77 -9.40
C PHE A 141 5.35 -15.83 -10.49
N ASN A 142 6.21 -15.53 -11.42
CA ASN A 142 6.70 -16.50 -12.40
C ASN A 142 8.04 -17.11 -11.93
N LYS A 143 8.56 -18.11 -12.64
CA LYS A 143 9.84 -18.75 -12.31
C LYS A 143 11.01 -17.74 -12.25
N LYS A 144 11.00 -16.71 -13.13
CA LYS A 144 12.11 -15.75 -13.27
C LYS A 144 11.70 -14.30 -13.00
N THR A 145 10.41 -13.97 -13.03
CA THR A 145 9.91 -12.60 -12.96
C THR A 145 8.77 -12.46 -11.98
N THR A 146 8.70 -11.31 -11.33
CA THR A 146 7.62 -10.93 -10.42
C THR A 146 7.00 -9.62 -10.91
N ILE A 147 5.72 -9.63 -11.20
CA ILE A 147 4.98 -8.51 -11.75
C ILE A 147 3.91 -8.06 -10.75
N LEU A 148 3.98 -6.79 -10.35
CA LEU A 148 2.93 -6.17 -9.56
C LEU A 148 1.90 -5.53 -10.50
N PHE A 149 0.65 -5.95 -10.44
CA PHE A 149 -0.47 -5.35 -11.15
C PHE A 149 -1.22 -4.38 -10.25
N LEU A 150 -1.35 -3.15 -10.71
CA LEU A 150 -2.14 -2.09 -10.09
C LEU A 150 -3.35 -1.83 -10.98
N TYR A 151 -4.56 -1.90 -10.41
CA TYR A 151 -5.83 -1.71 -11.12
C TYR A 151 -6.41 -0.36 -10.72
N LEU A 152 -6.09 0.68 -11.49
CA LEU A 152 -6.34 2.07 -11.16
C LEU A 152 -7.31 2.71 -12.13
N GLU A 153 -8.14 3.59 -11.60
CA GLU A 153 -9.00 4.50 -12.36
C GLU A 153 -8.75 5.93 -11.91
N LYS A 154 -8.99 6.87 -12.82
CA LYS A 154 -9.00 8.30 -12.51
C LYS A 154 -10.26 8.65 -11.75
N LYS A 155 -10.15 9.38 -10.65
CA LYS A 155 -11.31 10.02 -10.00
C LYS A 155 -11.69 11.28 -10.76
N TYR A 156 -12.98 11.43 -11.02
CA TYR A 156 -13.54 12.62 -11.67
C TYR A 156 -14.15 13.50 -10.60
N ASN A 157 -13.38 14.45 -10.09
CA ASN A 157 -13.80 15.42 -9.07
C ASN A 157 -13.95 16.82 -9.65
N ASN A 158 -14.23 16.90 -10.97
CA ASN A 158 -14.52 18.17 -11.63
C ASN A 158 -15.96 18.59 -11.32
N TYR A 159 -16.14 19.83 -10.95
CA TYR A 159 -17.47 20.41 -10.81
C TYR A 159 -17.47 21.87 -11.24
N MET A 160 -18.64 22.35 -11.61
CA MET A 160 -18.92 23.74 -11.88
C MET A 160 -20.23 24.07 -11.20
N GLU A 161 -20.26 25.16 -10.44
CA GLU A 161 -21.44 25.67 -9.77
C GLU A 161 -21.48 27.18 -9.88
N GLY A 162 -22.68 27.77 -9.87
CA GLY A 162 -22.81 29.19 -9.88
C GLY A 162 -24.16 29.64 -10.42
N PHE A 163 -24.30 30.96 -10.52
CA PHE A 163 -25.43 31.62 -11.15
C PHE A 163 -24.97 32.90 -11.84
N LEU A 164 -25.70 33.28 -12.87
CA LEU A 164 -25.54 34.55 -13.58
C LEU A 164 -26.92 35.24 -13.65
N GLY A 165 -26.89 36.53 -13.39
CA GLY A 165 -28.04 37.39 -13.51
C GLY A 165 -27.74 38.62 -14.36
N LEU A 166 -28.77 39.22 -14.92
CA LEU A 166 -28.69 40.47 -15.66
C LEU A 166 -29.45 41.52 -14.89
N ASN A 167 -28.85 42.65 -14.68
CA ASN A 167 -29.53 43.86 -14.21
C ASN A 167 -29.68 44.85 -15.37
N ASN A 168 -30.92 45.13 -15.75
CA ASN A 168 -31.25 46.08 -16.81
C ASN A 168 -31.84 47.34 -16.17
N ASN A 169 -31.00 48.29 -15.87
CA ASN A 169 -31.46 49.64 -15.54
C ASN A 169 -31.53 50.49 -16.81
N GLN A 170 -32.32 51.53 -16.81
CA GLN A 170 -32.58 52.36 -18.01
C GLN A 170 -31.33 52.99 -18.64
N GLU A 171 -30.21 53.02 -17.93
CA GLU A 171 -28.93 53.63 -18.38
C GLU A 171 -27.82 52.60 -18.66
N GLU A 172 -27.80 51.45 -17.95
CA GLU A 172 -26.73 50.43 -18.12
C GLU A 172 -27.27 49.02 -17.86
N SER A 173 -26.80 48.07 -18.69
CA SER A 173 -26.99 46.64 -18.46
C SER A 173 -25.75 46.04 -17.83
N SER A 174 -25.89 45.44 -16.67
CA SER A 174 -24.77 44.81 -15.98
C SER A 174 -25.03 43.33 -15.69
N ILE A 175 -23.97 42.52 -15.83
CA ILE A 175 -23.95 41.10 -15.44
C ILE A 175 -23.51 41.01 -14.01
N TYR A 176 -24.22 40.25 -13.18
CA TYR A 176 -23.82 39.89 -11.83
C TYR A 176 -23.91 38.39 -11.65
N GLY A 177 -23.18 37.84 -10.67
CA GLY A 177 -23.24 36.42 -10.37
C GLY A 177 -22.02 35.88 -9.65
N LYS A 178 -22.02 34.58 -9.54
CA LYS A 178 -20.94 33.81 -8.94
C LYS A 178 -20.70 32.54 -9.72
N ILE A 179 -19.46 32.22 -10.04
CA ILE A 179 -19.05 31.00 -10.71
C ILE A 179 -17.89 30.40 -9.90
N ASN A 180 -17.99 29.11 -9.64
CA ASN A 180 -16.91 28.32 -9.03
C ASN A 180 -16.68 27.07 -9.88
N ILE A 181 -15.46 26.94 -10.43
CA ILE A 181 -15.05 25.81 -11.25
C ILE A 181 -13.90 25.11 -10.54
N ASN A 182 -14.04 23.83 -10.34
CA ASN A 182 -12.97 22.98 -9.83
C ASN A 182 -12.61 21.92 -10.86
N LEU A 183 -11.34 21.89 -11.26
CA LEU A 183 -10.76 20.91 -12.17
C LEU A 183 -9.71 20.11 -11.44
N SER A 184 -9.84 18.79 -11.42
CA SER A 184 -8.96 17.88 -10.69
C SER A 184 -8.32 16.88 -11.63
N ASN A 185 -7.00 16.83 -11.64
CA ASN A 185 -6.21 15.89 -12.44
C ASN A 185 -6.55 15.90 -13.94
N THR A 186 -6.95 17.04 -14.47
CA THR A 186 -7.36 17.19 -15.88
C THR A 186 -6.18 16.96 -16.83
N LEU A 187 -4.99 17.43 -16.43
CA LEU A 187 -3.74 17.28 -17.16
C LEU A 187 -3.01 15.96 -16.85
N ASN A 188 -3.57 15.09 -16.01
CA ASN A 188 -2.98 13.84 -15.54
C ASN A 188 -1.63 14.01 -14.81
N LYS A 189 -1.47 15.12 -14.08
CA LYS A 189 -0.27 15.43 -13.27
C LYS A 189 -0.56 15.53 -11.78
N TRP A 190 -1.79 15.15 -11.38
CA TRP A 190 -2.29 15.30 -10.02
C TRP A 190 -2.32 16.77 -9.61
N GLU A 191 -2.82 17.60 -10.50
CA GLU A 191 -3.08 19.02 -10.27
C GLU A 191 -4.53 19.26 -9.83
N SER A 192 -4.72 20.36 -9.11
CA SER A 192 -6.01 20.95 -8.79
C SER A 192 -6.04 22.39 -9.26
N ILE A 193 -7.08 22.77 -10.00
CA ILE A 193 -7.30 24.12 -10.51
C ILE A 193 -8.65 24.58 -9.99
N ASN A 194 -8.67 25.65 -9.22
CA ASN A 194 -9.89 26.25 -8.74
C ASN A 194 -10.00 27.69 -9.26
N ILE A 195 -11.10 27.97 -9.95
CA ILE A 195 -11.42 29.27 -10.55
C ILE A 195 -12.69 29.76 -9.89
N LYS A 196 -12.62 30.92 -9.22
CA LYS A 196 -13.77 31.58 -8.61
C LYS A 196 -13.94 32.96 -9.22
N TRP A 197 -15.14 33.26 -9.68
CA TRP A 197 -15.53 34.58 -10.09
C TRP A 197 -16.73 35.00 -9.29
N ASN A 198 -16.71 36.24 -8.80
CA ASN A 198 -17.79 36.83 -8.00
C ASN A 198 -17.98 38.30 -8.37
N LYS A 199 -19.20 38.65 -8.80
CA LYS A 199 -19.60 40.02 -9.03
C LYS A 199 -21.05 40.17 -8.54
N ILE A 200 -21.22 40.66 -7.31
CA ILE A 200 -22.56 40.83 -6.70
C ILE A 200 -22.99 42.27 -6.77
N THR A 201 -22.08 43.23 -6.81
CA THR A 201 -22.32 44.65 -6.90
C THR A 201 -21.68 45.21 -8.17
N GLU A 202 -22.21 46.36 -8.67
CA GLU A 202 -21.66 46.97 -9.89
C GLU A 202 -20.21 47.37 -9.77
N ASN A 203 -19.78 47.81 -8.58
CA ASN A 203 -18.44 48.31 -8.32
C ASN A 203 -17.46 47.28 -7.74
N SER A 204 -17.87 46.02 -7.60
CA SER A 204 -17.02 44.99 -7.01
C SER A 204 -17.02 43.71 -7.83
N GLN A 205 -15.84 43.36 -8.34
CA GLN A 205 -15.61 42.11 -9.05
C GLN A 205 -14.33 41.45 -8.50
N GLU A 206 -14.44 40.17 -8.21
CA GLU A 206 -13.34 39.35 -7.72
C GLU A 206 -13.12 38.15 -8.66
N LEU A 207 -11.87 37.93 -9.04
CA LEU A 207 -11.44 36.72 -9.74
C LEU A 207 -10.30 36.08 -8.94
N SER A 208 -10.51 34.83 -8.52
CA SER A 208 -9.50 34.04 -7.80
C SER A 208 -9.13 32.83 -8.63
N LEU A 209 -7.83 32.59 -8.84
CA LEU A 209 -7.25 31.45 -9.53
C LEU A 209 -6.28 30.74 -8.60
N ASN A 210 -6.61 29.51 -8.21
CA ASN A 210 -5.73 28.67 -7.42
C ASN A 210 -5.27 27.48 -8.26
N PHE A 211 -3.96 27.29 -8.33
CA PHE A 211 -3.35 26.15 -9.00
C PHE A 211 -2.46 25.40 -8.02
N GLU A 212 -2.78 24.14 -7.78
CA GLU A 212 -2.02 23.25 -6.89
C GLU A 212 -1.44 22.10 -7.70
N LEU A 213 -0.18 21.80 -7.48
CA LEU A 213 0.51 20.67 -8.08
C LEU A 213 1.18 19.84 -6.98
N PHE A 214 0.70 18.60 -6.78
CA PHE A 214 1.09 17.78 -5.63
C PHE A 214 2.50 17.20 -5.74
N PHE A 215 3.08 17.09 -6.93
CA PHE A 215 4.42 16.54 -7.14
C PHE A 215 5.17 17.33 -8.22
N ILE A 216 6.08 18.19 -7.82
CA ILE A 216 6.92 18.98 -8.72
C ILE A 216 8.37 18.50 -8.65
N PHE A 217 9.02 18.39 -9.81
CA PHE A 217 10.46 18.22 -10.00
C PHE A 217 11.18 17.27 -9.02
N ASN A 218 10.73 16.03 -8.88
CA ASN A 218 11.33 15.06 -7.96
C ASN A 218 11.26 15.42 -6.46
N SER A 219 10.55 16.46 -6.07
CA SER A 219 10.37 16.87 -4.67
C SER A 219 8.99 16.46 -4.12
N THR A 220 8.88 16.36 -2.80
CA THR A 220 7.62 16.18 -2.06
C THR A 220 7.01 17.50 -1.63
N PHE A 221 7.49 18.63 -2.14
CA PHE A 221 6.96 19.94 -1.80
C PHE A 221 5.63 20.19 -2.51
N LEU A 222 4.65 20.67 -1.74
CA LEU A 222 3.42 21.27 -2.25
C LEU A 222 3.75 22.72 -2.62
N LEU A 223 3.38 23.15 -3.83
CA LEU A 223 3.27 24.56 -4.18
C LEU A 223 1.79 24.91 -4.20
N ASN A 224 1.43 25.84 -3.33
CA ASN A 224 0.14 26.53 -3.34
C ASN A 224 0.27 27.82 -4.13
#